data_92b29176152a8faf4715ed7e01f6110c
#
_entry.id   92b29176152a8faf4715ed7e01f6110c
#
_cell.length_a   1.000
_cell.length_b   1.000
_cell.length_c   1.000
_cell.angle_alpha   90.00
_cell.angle_beta   90.00
_cell.angle_gamma   90.00
#
_symmetry.space_group_name_H-M   'P 1'
#
loop_
_entity.id
_entity.type
_entity.pdbx_description
1 polymer ?
#
loop_
_entity_poly.entity_id
_entity_poly.type
_entity_poly.pdbx_seq_one_letter_code
_entity_poly.pdbx_strand_id
1 'polypeptide(L)'
;MFESLPDIPRLFTALAEWGAALVYVFVVARSASSNALNPNAAVPRWRLAAAAVGGLVVLVGAQELLGRAPLSLWVPGMMTAYALVWCVIRVGTALDWRWVTHMSARAFIVAELAASLAWQVVVYSHANKPYWHPLSFGGFAAIASTCLAVVYFFERRVYRQGALPILRVSDLASGVFIGISIFALSNLSFISTATPFSGRAGWEVFYIRTLVDLAGYAILFAQFERIQQSATERELASIQASLDAQHHQYLAAKQDMEQVARAHHDLKHQVEAIRAELDPGRAAASFAELESSIEQIGQQYHSGNAVLDVILTTKGRACAAAGINFTAVADGALLGSMSSMDIATLLGNALDNAIEASRRVDDPAKRLIKLALFRQGQMVVIRVDNWFDGRLNTDAGGRLTTIKPDTVRHGWGVKSIQWTARKYGGQAVTDVADHWFTLTVLLPSTNAQEDE
;
A
#
# COMPACT_ATOMS: atom_id res chain seq x y z
N MET A 1 -23.56 -36.23 -40.35
CA MET A 1 -23.37 -34.79 -40.21
C MET A 1 -24.21 -34.36 -39.01
N PHE A 2 -23.66 -33.79 -37.99
CA PHE A 2 -24.33 -33.61 -36.70
C PHE A 2 -25.51 -32.66 -36.84
N GLU A 3 -26.73 -33.10 -36.54
CA GLU A 3 -27.94 -32.27 -36.48
C GLU A 3 -27.92 -31.30 -35.26
N SER A 4 -27.13 -31.57 -34.25
CA SER A 4 -26.82 -30.65 -33.14
C SER A 4 -25.39 -30.91 -32.63
N LEU A 5 -24.66 -29.88 -32.26
CA LEU A 5 -23.38 -30.04 -31.61
C LEU A 5 -23.59 -30.60 -30.18
N PRO A 6 -22.75 -31.57 -29.75
CA PRO A 6 -22.88 -32.13 -28.44
C PRO A 6 -22.49 -31.07 -27.40
N ASP A 7 -23.29 -30.91 -26.35
CA ASP A 7 -22.99 -30.06 -25.20
C ASP A 7 -21.64 -30.41 -24.58
N ILE A 8 -21.00 -29.43 -23.97
CA ILE A 8 -19.76 -29.66 -23.20
C ILE A 8 -20.07 -30.63 -22.05
N PRO A 9 -19.36 -31.78 -21.98
CA PRO A 9 -19.59 -32.71 -20.88
C PRO A 9 -19.39 -32.06 -19.52
N ARG A 10 -20.26 -32.31 -18.54
CA ARG A 10 -20.25 -31.70 -17.23
C ARG A 10 -18.94 -31.86 -16.49
N LEU A 11 -18.30 -33.02 -16.66
CA LEU A 11 -16.95 -33.24 -16.14
C LEU A 11 -15.93 -32.24 -16.67
N PHE A 12 -15.99 -31.88 -17.95
CA PHE A 12 -15.06 -30.93 -18.57
C PHE A 12 -15.32 -29.49 -18.08
N THR A 13 -16.59 -29.12 -17.91
CA THR A 13 -16.97 -27.84 -17.29
C THR A 13 -16.43 -27.77 -15.86
N ALA A 14 -16.63 -28.81 -15.05
CA ALA A 14 -16.13 -28.87 -13.68
C ALA A 14 -14.59 -28.74 -13.59
N LEU A 15 -13.86 -29.42 -14.49
CA LEU A 15 -12.40 -29.34 -14.55
C LEU A 15 -11.91 -27.95 -14.97
N ALA A 16 -12.60 -27.28 -15.89
CA ALA A 16 -12.27 -25.93 -16.30
C ALA A 16 -12.54 -24.91 -15.16
N GLU A 17 -13.67 -25.00 -14.46
CA GLU A 17 -14.01 -24.18 -13.29
C GLU A 17 -12.99 -24.36 -12.15
N TRP A 18 -12.66 -25.61 -11.85
CA TRP A 18 -11.65 -25.93 -10.85
C TRP A 18 -10.27 -25.39 -11.22
N GLY A 19 -9.83 -25.64 -12.47
CA GLY A 19 -8.54 -25.16 -12.96
C GLY A 19 -8.45 -23.63 -12.95
N ALA A 20 -9.50 -22.93 -13.39
CA ALA A 20 -9.57 -21.48 -13.36
C ALA A 20 -9.53 -20.94 -11.93
N ALA A 21 -10.27 -21.53 -10.99
CA ALA A 21 -10.20 -21.16 -9.57
C ALA A 21 -8.78 -21.33 -9.01
N LEU A 22 -8.10 -22.42 -9.34
CA LEU A 22 -6.72 -22.67 -8.91
C LEU A 22 -5.72 -21.67 -9.48
N VAL A 23 -5.89 -21.18 -10.71
CA VAL A 23 -5.05 -20.11 -11.28
C VAL A 23 -4.99 -18.93 -10.31
N TYR A 24 -6.14 -18.44 -9.84
CA TYR A 24 -6.20 -17.29 -8.92
C TYR A 24 -5.66 -17.65 -7.53
N VAL A 25 -5.95 -18.83 -7.02
CA VAL A 25 -5.38 -19.30 -5.74
C VAL A 25 -3.86 -19.33 -5.79
N PHE A 26 -3.25 -19.87 -6.84
CA PHE A 26 -1.79 -19.96 -6.96
C PHE A 26 -1.13 -18.61 -7.24
N VAL A 27 -1.77 -17.74 -8.02
CA VAL A 27 -1.28 -16.37 -8.25
C VAL A 27 -1.18 -15.60 -6.94
N VAL A 28 -2.23 -15.65 -6.11
CA VAL A 28 -2.25 -14.99 -4.80
C VAL A 28 -1.25 -15.62 -3.84
N ALA A 29 -1.22 -16.96 -3.73
CA ALA A 29 -0.31 -17.65 -2.82
C ALA A 29 1.16 -17.32 -3.14
N ARG A 30 1.52 -17.24 -4.41
CA ARG A 30 2.88 -16.91 -4.86
C ARG A 30 3.22 -15.44 -4.65
N SER A 31 2.27 -14.52 -4.86
CA SER A 31 2.43 -13.11 -4.56
C SER A 31 2.65 -12.87 -3.07
N ALA A 32 1.89 -13.54 -2.20
CA ALA A 32 2.05 -13.47 -0.76
C ALA A 32 3.42 -14.00 -0.28
N SER A 33 3.92 -15.10 -0.88
CA SER A 33 5.22 -15.68 -0.51
C SER A 33 6.42 -14.84 -0.99
N SER A 34 6.26 -13.99 -2.00
CA SER A 34 7.32 -13.11 -2.52
C SER A 34 7.42 -11.78 -1.76
N ASN A 35 6.48 -11.48 -0.88
CA ASN A 35 6.46 -10.25 -0.08
C ASN A 35 7.35 -10.42 1.16
N ALA A 36 8.65 -10.07 1.02
CA ALA A 36 9.66 -10.16 2.08
C ALA A 36 9.32 -9.33 3.34
N LEU A 37 8.34 -8.42 3.25
CA LEU A 37 7.93 -7.53 4.34
C LEU A 37 6.91 -8.14 5.30
N ASN A 38 6.27 -9.27 4.95
CA ASN A 38 5.31 -9.94 5.83
C ASN A 38 5.31 -11.47 5.65
N PRO A 39 6.24 -12.21 6.29
CA PRO A 39 6.31 -13.66 6.19
C PRO A 39 5.05 -14.38 6.73
N ASN A 40 4.25 -13.71 7.57
CA ASN A 40 2.99 -14.25 8.10
C ASN A 40 1.82 -14.14 7.10
N ALA A 41 2.00 -13.50 5.94
CA ALA A 41 0.99 -13.41 4.88
C ALA A 41 0.95 -14.66 3.98
N ALA A 42 1.86 -15.62 4.18
CA ALA A 42 1.89 -16.86 3.39
C ALA A 42 0.61 -17.66 3.60
N VAL A 43 -0.04 -18.04 2.51
CA VAL A 43 -1.24 -18.89 2.57
C VAL A 43 -0.85 -20.26 3.12
N PRO A 44 -1.46 -20.74 4.21
CA PRO A 44 -1.15 -22.05 4.79
C PRO A 44 -1.35 -23.18 3.78
N ARG A 45 -0.44 -24.16 3.76
CA ARG A 45 -0.46 -25.28 2.79
C ARG A 45 -1.76 -26.08 2.82
N TRP A 46 -2.39 -26.23 3.99
CA TRP A 46 -3.66 -26.94 4.10
C TRP A 46 -4.80 -26.25 3.34
N ARG A 47 -4.80 -24.91 3.23
CA ARG A 47 -5.78 -24.16 2.46
C ARG A 47 -5.62 -24.40 0.96
N LEU A 48 -4.37 -24.45 0.50
CA LEU A 48 -4.08 -24.79 -0.90
C LEU A 48 -4.51 -26.21 -1.22
N ALA A 49 -4.25 -27.17 -0.31
CA ALA A 49 -4.70 -28.53 -0.47
C ALA A 49 -6.24 -28.64 -0.44
N ALA A 50 -6.91 -27.92 0.47
CA ALA A 50 -8.38 -27.88 0.54
C ALA A 50 -8.99 -27.29 -0.74
N ALA A 51 -8.44 -26.23 -1.29
CA ALA A 51 -8.89 -25.65 -2.56
C ALA A 51 -8.63 -26.60 -3.74
N ALA A 52 -7.49 -27.28 -3.77
CA ALA A 52 -7.14 -28.19 -4.85
C ALA A 52 -7.98 -29.49 -4.79
N VAL A 53 -7.95 -30.22 -3.69
CA VAL A 53 -8.61 -31.53 -3.59
C VAL A 53 -10.10 -31.36 -3.27
N GLY A 54 -10.44 -30.56 -2.26
CA GLY A 54 -11.84 -30.33 -1.87
C GLY A 54 -12.61 -29.60 -2.97
N GLY A 55 -11.99 -28.60 -3.61
CA GLY A 55 -12.58 -27.88 -4.73
C GLY A 55 -12.89 -28.79 -5.93
N LEU A 56 -11.99 -29.70 -6.28
CA LEU A 56 -12.23 -30.66 -7.35
C LEU A 56 -13.44 -31.55 -7.05
N VAL A 57 -13.48 -32.16 -5.86
CA VAL A 57 -14.56 -33.08 -5.46
C VAL A 57 -15.91 -32.35 -5.45
N VAL A 58 -15.95 -31.14 -4.90
CA VAL A 58 -17.18 -30.36 -4.78
C VAL A 58 -17.69 -29.90 -6.16
N LEU A 59 -16.81 -29.37 -7.02
CA LEU A 59 -17.21 -28.90 -8.34
C LEU A 59 -17.61 -30.03 -9.27
N VAL A 60 -16.90 -31.16 -9.27
CA VAL A 60 -17.29 -32.33 -10.06
C VAL A 60 -18.63 -32.87 -9.57
N GLY A 61 -18.80 -33.06 -8.25
CA GLY A 61 -20.05 -33.56 -7.70
C GLY A 61 -21.25 -32.63 -7.98
N ALA A 62 -21.04 -31.32 -7.87
CA ALA A 62 -22.07 -30.33 -8.16
C ALA A 62 -22.45 -30.31 -9.64
N GLN A 63 -21.48 -30.30 -10.55
CA GLN A 63 -21.77 -30.30 -12.01
C GLN A 63 -22.46 -31.57 -12.46
N GLU A 64 -22.11 -32.74 -11.92
CA GLU A 64 -22.82 -34.01 -12.20
C GLU A 64 -24.26 -33.98 -11.68
N LEU A 65 -24.49 -33.39 -10.52
CA LEU A 65 -25.84 -33.24 -9.95
C LEU A 65 -26.67 -32.22 -10.77
N LEU A 66 -26.10 -31.07 -11.11
CA LEU A 66 -26.75 -30.03 -11.91
C LEU A 66 -27.05 -30.51 -13.34
N GLY A 67 -26.21 -31.38 -13.90
CA GLY A 67 -26.44 -32.00 -15.22
C GLY A 67 -27.67 -32.88 -15.31
N ARG A 68 -28.22 -33.32 -14.16
CA ARG A 68 -29.47 -34.10 -14.04
C ARG A 68 -30.70 -33.24 -13.84
N ALA A 69 -30.50 -31.93 -13.58
CA ALA A 69 -31.58 -30.99 -13.33
C ALA A 69 -32.29 -30.59 -14.63
N PRO A 70 -33.61 -30.28 -14.57
CA PRO A 70 -34.32 -29.78 -15.75
C PRO A 70 -33.79 -28.41 -16.18
N LEU A 71 -33.95 -28.12 -17.49
CA LEU A 71 -33.43 -26.87 -18.11
C LEU A 71 -33.94 -25.59 -17.40
N SER A 72 -35.15 -25.65 -16.81
CA SER A 72 -35.70 -24.54 -16.01
C SER A 72 -34.84 -24.13 -14.81
N LEU A 73 -34.00 -25.05 -14.30
CA LEU A 73 -33.07 -24.82 -13.21
C LEU A 73 -31.64 -24.49 -13.70
N TRP A 74 -31.44 -24.25 -15.00
CA TRP A 74 -30.13 -23.95 -15.54
C TRP A 74 -29.51 -22.67 -14.94
N VAL A 75 -30.27 -21.55 -14.85
CA VAL A 75 -29.78 -20.30 -14.26
C VAL A 75 -29.42 -20.46 -12.77
N PRO A 76 -30.29 -21.01 -11.92
CA PRO A 76 -29.93 -21.34 -10.53
C PRO A 76 -28.71 -22.25 -10.42
N GLY A 77 -28.58 -23.22 -11.33
CA GLY A 77 -27.43 -24.12 -11.40
C GLY A 77 -26.12 -23.38 -11.65
N MET A 78 -26.10 -22.48 -12.61
CA MET A 78 -24.93 -21.66 -12.90
C MET A 78 -24.58 -20.69 -11.76
N MET A 79 -25.57 -20.13 -11.07
CA MET A 79 -25.32 -19.34 -9.87
C MET A 79 -24.71 -20.18 -8.74
N THR A 80 -25.14 -21.45 -8.62
CA THR A 80 -24.55 -22.39 -7.67
C THR A 80 -23.10 -22.70 -8.03
N ALA A 81 -22.80 -22.97 -9.29
CA ALA A 81 -21.44 -23.22 -9.79
C ALA A 81 -20.54 -21.99 -9.51
N TYR A 82 -21.01 -20.78 -9.81
CA TYR A 82 -20.30 -19.54 -9.49
C TYR A 82 -20.02 -19.41 -7.97
N ALA A 83 -21.01 -19.68 -7.13
CA ALA A 83 -20.86 -19.63 -5.68
C ALA A 83 -19.84 -20.65 -5.17
N LEU A 84 -19.76 -21.84 -5.78
CA LEU A 84 -18.77 -22.85 -5.43
C LEU A 84 -17.35 -22.42 -5.87
N VAL A 85 -17.19 -21.86 -7.06
CA VAL A 85 -15.90 -21.24 -7.49
C VAL A 85 -15.48 -20.16 -6.52
N TRP A 86 -16.41 -19.30 -6.07
CA TRP A 86 -16.17 -18.28 -5.05
C TRP A 86 -15.69 -18.90 -3.73
N CYS A 87 -16.34 -19.97 -3.26
CA CYS A 87 -15.93 -20.68 -2.05
C CYS A 87 -14.53 -21.27 -2.17
N VAL A 88 -14.19 -21.89 -3.30
CA VAL A 88 -12.85 -22.45 -3.55
C VAL A 88 -11.79 -21.37 -3.47
N ILE A 89 -12.00 -20.22 -4.13
CA ILE A 89 -11.07 -19.09 -4.09
C ILE A 89 -10.98 -18.51 -2.67
N ARG A 90 -12.09 -18.37 -1.97
CA ARG A 90 -12.13 -17.85 -0.58
C ARG A 90 -11.36 -18.73 0.40
N VAL A 91 -11.54 -20.04 0.28
CA VAL A 91 -10.78 -21.02 1.10
C VAL A 91 -9.30 -20.97 0.76
N GLY A 92 -8.95 -20.94 -0.53
CA GLY A 92 -7.57 -20.98 -1.00
C GLY A 92 -6.75 -19.71 -0.74
N THR A 93 -7.39 -18.52 -0.68
CA THR A 93 -6.65 -17.24 -0.65
C THR A 93 -6.76 -16.49 0.68
N ALA A 94 -7.83 -16.70 1.46
CA ALA A 94 -8.15 -15.91 2.66
C ALA A 94 -8.32 -14.38 2.44
N LEU A 95 -8.46 -13.95 1.19
CA LEU A 95 -8.64 -12.53 0.85
C LEU A 95 -10.00 -12.00 1.33
N ASP A 96 -10.12 -10.67 1.39
CA ASP A 96 -11.41 -10.00 1.61
C ASP A 96 -12.44 -10.42 0.55
N TRP A 97 -13.73 -10.49 0.95
CA TRP A 97 -14.82 -10.94 0.10
C TRP A 97 -14.94 -10.15 -1.22
N ARG A 98 -14.58 -8.87 -1.22
CA ARG A 98 -14.60 -8.01 -2.43
C ARG A 98 -13.62 -8.53 -3.48
N TRP A 99 -12.40 -8.82 -3.08
CA TRP A 99 -11.38 -9.38 -3.97
C TRP A 99 -11.75 -10.78 -4.43
N VAL A 100 -12.27 -11.61 -3.53
CA VAL A 100 -12.74 -12.95 -3.90
C VAL A 100 -13.85 -12.87 -4.95
N THR A 101 -14.82 -11.96 -4.79
CA THR A 101 -15.91 -11.79 -5.77
C THR A 101 -15.39 -11.31 -7.13
N HIS A 102 -14.47 -10.34 -7.14
CA HIS A 102 -13.85 -9.85 -8.37
C HIS A 102 -13.05 -10.95 -9.08
N MET A 103 -12.25 -11.73 -8.34
CA MET A 103 -11.49 -12.85 -8.88
C MET A 103 -12.39 -13.96 -9.39
N SER A 104 -13.48 -14.26 -8.67
CA SER A 104 -14.43 -15.30 -9.07
C SER A 104 -15.17 -14.97 -10.36
N ALA A 105 -15.50 -13.70 -10.58
CA ALA A 105 -16.10 -13.27 -11.85
C ALA A 105 -15.13 -13.53 -13.02
N ARG A 106 -13.84 -13.23 -12.83
CA ARG A 106 -12.81 -13.49 -13.86
C ARG A 106 -12.56 -14.99 -14.03
N ALA A 107 -12.44 -15.74 -12.94
CA ALA A 107 -12.24 -17.18 -12.97
C ALA A 107 -13.37 -17.90 -13.69
N PHE A 108 -14.60 -17.45 -13.50
CA PHE A 108 -15.77 -18.05 -14.14
C PHE A 108 -15.76 -17.83 -15.66
N ILE A 109 -15.43 -16.61 -16.12
CA ILE A 109 -15.29 -16.34 -17.57
C ILE A 109 -14.10 -17.11 -18.18
N VAL A 110 -12.99 -17.23 -17.45
CA VAL A 110 -11.83 -18.04 -17.87
C VAL A 110 -12.20 -19.52 -17.98
N ALA A 111 -13.01 -20.03 -17.05
CA ALA A 111 -13.50 -21.42 -17.09
C ALA A 111 -14.36 -21.67 -18.33
N GLU A 112 -15.29 -20.76 -18.63
CA GLU A 112 -16.14 -20.82 -19.83
C GLU A 112 -15.29 -20.77 -21.12
N LEU A 113 -14.32 -19.85 -21.17
CA LEU A 113 -13.36 -19.74 -22.28
C LEU A 113 -12.57 -21.04 -22.49
N ALA A 114 -11.96 -21.56 -21.40
CA ALA A 114 -11.14 -22.77 -21.48
C ALA A 114 -11.96 -23.99 -21.89
N ALA A 115 -13.17 -24.14 -21.33
CA ALA A 115 -14.08 -25.24 -21.67
C ALA A 115 -14.57 -25.15 -23.12
N SER A 116 -15.02 -23.98 -23.58
CA SER A 116 -15.51 -23.74 -24.93
C SER A 116 -14.42 -23.96 -25.98
N LEU A 117 -13.25 -23.35 -25.77
CA LEU A 117 -12.11 -23.47 -26.68
C LEU A 117 -11.63 -24.94 -26.79
N ALA A 118 -11.42 -25.60 -25.67
CA ALA A 118 -10.93 -26.96 -25.62
C ALA A 118 -11.95 -27.94 -26.26
N TRP A 119 -13.24 -27.79 -25.93
CA TRP A 119 -14.29 -28.64 -26.50
C TRP A 119 -14.46 -28.44 -27.98
N GLN A 120 -14.41 -27.21 -28.47
CA GLN A 120 -14.49 -26.90 -29.90
C GLN A 120 -13.40 -27.63 -30.71
N VAL A 121 -12.15 -27.59 -30.22
CA VAL A 121 -11.03 -28.25 -30.90
C VAL A 121 -11.15 -29.78 -30.81
N VAL A 122 -11.58 -30.32 -29.69
CA VAL A 122 -11.78 -31.77 -29.51
C VAL A 122 -12.87 -32.29 -30.45
N VAL A 123 -14.01 -31.60 -30.51
CA VAL A 123 -15.12 -32.03 -31.43
C VAL A 123 -14.70 -31.90 -32.88
N TYR A 124 -13.97 -30.88 -33.27
CA TYR A 124 -13.42 -30.76 -34.62
C TYR A 124 -12.46 -31.88 -34.97
N SER A 125 -11.55 -32.23 -34.05
CA SER A 125 -10.49 -33.22 -34.31
C SER A 125 -10.98 -34.67 -34.17
N HIS A 126 -11.98 -34.91 -33.29
CA HIS A 126 -12.40 -36.25 -32.86
C HIS A 126 -13.92 -36.45 -32.93
N ALA A 127 -14.59 -35.88 -33.93
CA ALA A 127 -16.05 -35.82 -34.07
C ALA A 127 -16.82 -37.15 -33.85
N ASN A 128 -16.19 -38.28 -34.10
CA ASN A 128 -16.80 -39.60 -34.00
C ASN A 128 -16.42 -40.37 -32.71
N LYS A 129 -15.71 -39.76 -31.76
CA LYS A 129 -15.26 -40.43 -30.55
C LYS A 129 -16.00 -39.90 -29.32
N PRO A 130 -16.39 -40.80 -28.41
CA PRO A 130 -17.01 -40.35 -27.15
C PRO A 130 -16.05 -39.53 -26.31
N TYR A 131 -16.57 -38.66 -25.40
CA TYR A 131 -15.75 -37.77 -24.57
C TYR A 131 -14.81 -38.50 -23.60
N TRP A 132 -15.16 -39.74 -23.19
CA TRP A 132 -14.29 -40.59 -22.34
C TRP A 132 -13.15 -41.26 -23.10
N HIS A 133 -13.13 -41.14 -24.45
CA HIS A 133 -12.03 -41.69 -25.21
C HIS A 133 -10.70 -40.98 -24.83
N PRO A 134 -9.60 -41.73 -24.62
CA PRO A 134 -8.35 -41.13 -24.16
C PRO A 134 -7.85 -39.93 -24.99
N LEU A 135 -8.05 -39.95 -26.29
CA LEU A 135 -7.67 -38.85 -27.19
C LEU A 135 -8.56 -37.60 -26.98
N SER A 136 -9.87 -37.80 -26.75
CA SER A 136 -10.78 -36.69 -26.49
C SER A 136 -10.50 -36.04 -25.11
N PHE A 137 -10.32 -36.88 -24.10
CA PHE A 137 -9.96 -36.40 -22.77
C PHE A 137 -8.57 -35.75 -22.71
N GLY A 138 -7.57 -36.38 -23.31
CA GLY A 138 -6.21 -35.86 -23.40
C GLY A 138 -6.13 -34.56 -24.18
N GLY A 139 -6.85 -34.46 -25.31
CA GLY A 139 -6.96 -33.26 -26.14
C GLY A 139 -7.57 -32.09 -25.33
N PHE A 140 -8.69 -32.35 -24.64
CA PHE A 140 -9.32 -31.37 -23.78
C PHE A 140 -8.36 -30.89 -22.66
N ALA A 141 -7.77 -31.83 -21.94
CA ALA A 141 -6.85 -31.52 -20.86
C ALA A 141 -5.65 -30.70 -21.33
N ALA A 142 -5.06 -31.03 -22.48
CA ALA A 142 -3.93 -30.29 -23.03
C ALA A 142 -4.29 -28.86 -23.41
N ILE A 143 -5.42 -28.65 -24.11
CA ILE A 143 -5.83 -27.32 -24.57
C ILE A 143 -6.29 -26.46 -23.39
N ALA A 144 -7.12 -27.00 -22.52
CA ALA A 144 -7.59 -26.29 -21.32
C ALA A 144 -6.41 -25.90 -20.43
N SER A 145 -5.46 -26.82 -20.18
CA SER A 145 -4.26 -26.52 -19.39
C SER A 145 -3.39 -25.45 -20.03
N THR A 146 -3.26 -25.45 -21.36
CA THR A 146 -2.51 -24.41 -22.08
C THR A 146 -3.19 -23.05 -21.94
N CYS A 147 -4.51 -22.98 -22.11
CA CYS A 147 -5.30 -21.78 -21.92
C CYS A 147 -5.12 -21.23 -20.48
N LEU A 148 -5.28 -22.08 -19.47
CA LEU A 148 -5.11 -21.72 -18.06
C LEU A 148 -3.67 -21.30 -17.73
N ALA A 149 -2.66 -21.91 -18.35
CA ALA A 149 -1.26 -21.52 -18.17
C ALA A 149 -0.97 -20.15 -18.77
N VAL A 150 -1.55 -19.81 -19.93
CA VAL A 150 -1.47 -18.48 -20.54
C VAL A 150 -2.12 -17.44 -19.61
N VAL A 151 -3.33 -17.72 -19.13
CA VAL A 151 -4.02 -16.84 -18.17
C VAL A 151 -3.18 -16.67 -16.91
N TYR A 152 -2.65 -17.75 -16.33
CA TYR A 152 -1.77 -17.68 -15.15
C TYR A 152 -0.56 -16.78 -15.38
N PHE A 153 0.04 -16.84 -16.57
CA PHE A 153 1.20 -15.99 -16.90
C PHE A 153 0.85 -14.50 -16.90
N PHE A 154 -0.29 -14.11 -17.52
CA PHE A 154 -0.77 -12.74 -17.55
C PHE A 154 -1.15 -12.25 -16.13
N GLU A 155 -1.95 -13.03 -15.42
CA GLU A 155 -2.37 -12.70 -14.05
C GLU A 155 -1.17 -12.54 -13.11
N ARG A 156 -0.23 -13.46 -13.15
CA ARG A 156 0.99 -13.41 -12.34
C ARG A 156 1.79 -12.12 -12.55
N ARG A 157 1.80 -11.57 -13.77
CA ARG A 157 2.53 -10.34 -14.07
C ARG A 157 1.96 -9.15 -13.31
N VAL A 158 0.65 -9.03 -13.28
CA VAL A 158 -0.04 -7.90 -12.61
C VAL A 158 0.02 -8.03 -11.08
N TYR A 159 -0.18 -9.24 -10.54
CA TYR A 159 -0.11 -9.47 -9.10
C TYR A 159 1.30 -9.37 -8.50
N ARG A 160 2.36 -9.35 -9.29
CA ARG A 160 3.75 -9.14 -8.81
C ARG A 160 4.05 -7.70 -8.43
N GLN A 161 3.22 -6.75 -8.78
CA GLN A 161 3.49 -5.31 -8.64
C GLN A 161 3.22 -4.72 -7.25
N GLY A 162 2.78 -5.51 -6.28
CA GLY A 162 2.61 -5.03 -4.89
C GLY A 162 1.41 -5.61 -4.16
N ALA A 163 1.07 -5.01 -3.03
CA ALA A 163 -0.12 -5.35 -2.26
C ALA A 163 -1.39 -5.02 -3.06
N LEU A 164 -2.41 -5.85 -2.93
CA LEU A 164 -3.72 -5.58 -3.53
C LEU A 164 -4.30 -4.27 -2.97
N PRO A 165 -4.68 -3.30 -3.83
CA PRO A 165 -5.24 -2.04 -3.38
C PRO A 165 -6.62 -2.24 -2.74
N ILE A 166 -7.10 -1.22 -2.03
CA ILE A 166 -8.47 -1.22 -1.50
C ILE A 166 -9.46 -1.15 -2.67
N LEU A 167 -10.22 -2.23 -2.88
CA LEU A 167 -11.22 -2.30 -3.94
C LEU A 167 -12.45 -1.46 -3.57
N ARG A 168 -12.79 -0.49 -4.40
CA ARG A 168 -14.00 0.33 -4.22
C ARG A 168 -15.23 -0.47 -4.61
N VAL A 169 -16.36 -0.16 -3.97
CA VAL A 169 -17.64 -0.80 -4.31
C VAL A 169 -18.02 -0.57 -5.77
N SER A 170 -17.73 0.62 -6.33
CA SER A 170 -17.96 0.94 -7.75
C SER A 170 -17.18 0.03 -8.69
N ASP A 171 -15.91 -0.25 -8.35
CA ASP A 171 -15.03 -1.09 -9.17
C ASP A 171 -15.48 -2.56 -9.12
N LEU A 172 -15.91 -3.01 -7.93
CA LEU A 172 -16.50 -4.33 -7.77
C LEU A 172 -17.82 -4.45 -8.54
N ALA A 173 -18.71 -3.48 -8.40
CA ALA A 173 -20.02 -3.48 -9.08
C ALA A 173 -19.84 -3.51 -10.60
N SER A 174 -18.94 -2.69 -11.15
CA SER A 174 -18.65 -2.69 -12.59
C SER A 174 -18.05 -4.01 -13.07
N GLY A 175 -17.13 -4.63 -12.30
CA GLY A 175 -16.57 -5.94 -12.64
C GLY A 175 -17.62 -7.07 -12.64
N VAL A 176 -18.48 -7.08 -11.63
CA VAL A 176 -19.60 -8.04 -11.55
C VAL A 176 -20.60 -7.82 -12.68
N PHE A 177 -20.96 -6.57 -12.96
CA PHE A 177 -21.85 -6.24 -14.07
C PHE A 177 -21.30 -6.69 -15.43
N ILE A 178 -20.02 -6.42 -15.69
CA ILE A 178 -19.33 -6.87 -16.90
C ILE A 178 -19.36 -8.41 -16.96
N GLY A 179 -19.01 -9.10 -15.87
CA GLY A 179 -19.03 -10.57 -15.81
C GLY A 179 -20.41 -11.17 -16.09
N ILE A 180 -21.45 -10.62 -15.48
CA ILE A 180 -22.84 -11.05 -15.73
C ILE A 180 -23.24 -10.80 -17.19
N SER A 181 -22.90 -9.63 -17.75
CA SER A 181 -23.23 -9.28 -19.14
C SER A 181 -22.55 -10.21 -20.14
N ILE A 182 -21.25 -10.51 -19.92
CA ILE A 182 -20.49 -11.44 -20.76
C ILE A 182 -21.10 -12.84 -20.68
N PHE A 183 -21.34 -13.32 -19.46
CA PHE A 183 -21.94 -14.63 -19.24
C PHE A 183 -23.33 -14.74 -19.91
N ALA A 184 -24.19 -13.74 -19.74
CA ALA A 184 -25.50 -13.72 -20.39
C ALA A 184 -25.38 -13.73 -21.92
N LEU A 185 -24.47 -12.93 -22.47
CA LEU A 185 -24.23 -12.84 -23.91
C LEU A 185 -23.65 -14.14 -24.49
N SER A 186 -22.68 -14.74 -23.80
CA SER A 186 -22.05 -16.01 -24.17
C SER A 186 -23.04 -17.18 -24.18
N ASN A 187 -24.02 -17.17 -23.26
CA ASN A 187 -24.97 -18.25 -23.10
C ASN A 187 -26.35 -17.98 -23.72
N LEU A 188 -26.56 -16.81 -24.33
CA LEU A 188 -27.87 -16.43 -24.89
C LEU A 188 -28.37 -17.41 -25.94
N SER A 189 -27.49 -17.97 -26.75
CA SER A 189 -27.82 -18.95 -27.78
C SER A 189 -28.30 -20.30 -27.23
N PHE A 190 -28.02 -20.59 -25.94
CA PHE A 190 -28.41 -21.86 -25.31
C PHE A 190 -29.74 -21.74 -24.55
N ILE A 191 -30.17 -20.53 -24.20
CA ILE A 191 -31.38 -20.31 -23.38
C ILE A 191 -32.65 -20.48 -24.20
N SER A 192 -32.64 -20.16 -25.50
CA SER A 192 -33.82 -20.27 -26.36
C SER A 192 -33.45 -20.36 -27.82
N THR A 193 -34.04 -21.37 -28.51
CA THR A 193 -33.94 -21.53 -29.96
C THR A 193 -34.88 -20.60 -30.75
N ALA A 194 -35.72 -19.82 -30.06
CA ALA A 194 -36.75 -18.99 -30.66
C ALA A 194 -36.47 -17.46 -30.57
N THR A 195 -35.24 -17.05 -30.27
CA THR A 195 -34.87 -15.63 -30.21
C THR A 195 -34.18 -15.19 -31.50
N PRO A 196 -34.20 -13.89 -31.87
CA PRO A 196 -33.44 -13.36 -32.99
C PRO A 196 -31.92 -13.56 -32.84
N PHE A 197 -31.45 -13.88 -31.65
CA PHE A 197 -30.04 -14.12 -31.30
C PHE A 197 -29.69 -15.61 -31.23
N SER A 198 -30.66 -16.51 -31.25
CA SER A 198 -30.43 -17.94 -31.41
C SER A 198 -30.13 -18.24 -32.85
N GLY A 199 -28.84 -18.40 -33.21
CA GLY A 199 -28.46 -18.98 -34.48
C GLY A 199 -29.10 -20.35 -34.64
N ARG A 200 -29.52 -20.72 -35.83
CA ARG A 200 -29.82 -22.12 -36.16
C ARG A 200 -28.56 -22.90 -35.85
N ALA A 201 -28.63 -23.77 -34.85
CA ALA A 201 -27.53 -24.44 -34.19
C ALA A 201 -26.49 -25.01 -35.15
N GLY A 202 -25.41 -24.25 -35.32
CA GLY A 202 -24.27 -24.65 -36.12
C GLY A 202 -22.98 -24.45 -35.32
N TRP A 203 -21.86 -24.70 -35.94
CA TRP A 203 -20.52 -24.46 -35.37
C TRP A 203 -20.32 -23.00 -34.94
N GLU A 204 -21.07 -22.06 -35.52
CA GLU A 204 -21.01 -20.64 -35.26
C GLU A 204 -21.27 -20.30 -33.79
N VAL A 205 -22.13 -21.05 -33.09
CA VAL A 205 -22.46 -20.81 -31.68
C VAL A 205 -21.23 -20.95 -30.78
N PHE A 206 -20.37 -21.94 -31.04
CA PHE A 206 -19.15 -22.12 -30.28
C PHE A 206 -18.10 -21.06 -30.58
N TYR A 207 -18.00 -20.59 -31.83
CA TYR A 207 -17.11 -19.47 -32.17
C TYR A 207 -17.53 -18.21 -31.48
N ILE A 208 -18.82 -17.86 -31.49
CA ILE A 208 -19.35 -16.66 -30.85
C ILE A 208 -19.09 -16.75 -29.35
N ARG A 209 -19.36 -17.87 -28.71
CA ARG A 209 -19.12 -18.09 -27.28
C ARG A 209 -17.63 -17.90 -26.95
N THR A 210 -16.74 -18.58 -27.64
CA THR A 210 -15.29 -18.46 -27.39
C THR A 210 -14.79 -17.05 -27.60
N LEU A 211 -15.26 -16.33 -28.65
CA LEU A 211 -14.88 -14.94 -28.89
C LEU A 211 -15.42 -13.97 -27.82
N VAL A 212 -16.67 -14.17 -27.40
CA VAL A 212 -17.29 -13.35 -26.32
C VAL A 212 -16.56 -13.57 -25.01
N ASP A 213 -16.26 -14.81 -24.64
CA ASP A 213 -15.54 -15.13 -23.39
C ASP A 213 -14.10 -14.60 -23.42
N LEU A 214 -13.42 -14.70 -24.58
CA LEU A 214 -12.07 -14.13 -24.75
C LEU A 214 -12.08 -12.59 -24.63
N ALA A 215 -13.01 -11.93 -25.33
CA ALA A 215 -13.18 -10.49 -25.25
C ALA A 215 -13.55 -10.06 -23.82
N GLY A 216 -14.41 -10.82 -23.18
CA GLY A 216 -14.83 -10.62 -21.80
C GLY A 216 -13.68 -10.74 -20.81
N TYR A 217 -12.85 -11.75 -20.94
CA TYR A 217 -11.64 -11.87 -20.14
C TYR A 217 -10.71 -10.68 -20.35
N ALA A 218 -10.48 -10.28 -21.61
CA ALA A 218 -9.63 -9.13 -21.92
C ALA A 218 -10.15 -7.82 -21.29
N ILE A 219 -11.47 -7.59 -21.32
CA ILE A 219 -12.10 -6.42 -20.71
C ILE A 219 -11.93 -6.45 -19.17
N LEU A 220 -12.21 -7.57 -18.52
CA LEU A 220 -12.05 -7.73 -17.08
C LEU A 220 -10.58 -7.62 -16.65
N PHE A 221 -9.66 -8.12 -17.46
CA PHE A 221 -8.22 -7.97 -17.23
C PHE A 221 -7.78 -6.51 -17.33
N ALA A 222 -8.19 -5.80 -18.39
CA ALA A 222 -7.89 -4.38 -18.57
C ALA A 222 -8.51 -3.52 -17.44
N GLN A 223 -9.73 -3.83 -17.01
CA GLN A 223 -10.35 -3.18 -15.85
C GLN A 223 -9.51 -3.37 -14.59
N PHE A 224 -9.04 -4.59 -14.32
CA PHE A 224 -8.19 -4.87 -13.17
C PHE A 224 -6.86 -4.11 -13.22
N GLU A 225 -6.20 -4.08 -14.38
CA GLU A 225 -4.96 -3.33 -14.59
C GLU A 225 -5.18 -1.82 -14.34
N ARG A 226 -6.30 -1.28 -14.82
CA ARG A 226 -6.69 0.11 -14.55
C ARG A 226 -6.91 0.39 -13.05
N ILE A 227 -7.52 -0.53 -12.31
CA ILE A 227 -7.69 -0.40 -10.85
C ILE A 227 -6.32 -0.30 -10.17
N GLN A 228 -5.37 -1.15 -10.55
CA GLN A 228 -4.01 -1.15 -10.03
C GLN A 228 -3.28 0.17 -10.33
N GLN A 229 -3.32 0.62 -11.57
CA GLN A 229 -2.70 1.89 -12.00
C GLN A 229 -3.28 3.08 -11.23
N SER A 230 -4.61 3.19 -11.18
CA SER A 230 -5.29 4.25 -10.42
C SER A 230 -4.95 4.25 -8.92
N ALA A 231 -4.72 3.10 -8.33
CA ALA A 231 -4.31 3.01 -6.93
C ALA A 231 -2.88 3.55 -6.73
N THR A 232 -1.95 3.18 -7.62
CA THR A 232 -0.56 3.66 -7.59
C THR A 232 -0.48 5.17 -7.83
N GLU A 233 -1.23 5.69 -8.80
CA GLU A 233 -1.29 7.13 -9.09
C GLU A 233 -1.80 7.94 -7.89
N ARG A 234 -2.82 7.45 -7.18
CA ARG A 234 -3.34 8.10 -5.95
C ARG A 234 -2.32 8.08 -4.82
N GLU A 235 -1.60 6.99 -4.66
CA GLU A 235 -0.53 6.89 -3.64
C GLU A 235 0.58 7.89 -3.93
N LEU A 236 1.04 7.98 -5.18
CA LEU A 236 2.04 8.96 -5.62
C LEU A 236 1.55 10.40 -5.41
N ALA A 237 0.32 10.71 -5.80
CA ALA A 237 -0.28 12.03 -5.62
C ALA A 237 -0.38 12.42 -4.12
N SER A 238 -0.70 11.45 -3.25
CA SER A 238 -0.74 11.66 -1.80
C SER A 238 0.64 11.95 -1.21
N ILE A 239 1.67 11.25 -1.69
CA ILE A 239 3.06 11.49 -1.28
C ILE A 239 3.52 12.88 -1.72
N GLN A 240 3.26 13.24 -2.98
CA GLN A 240 3.60 14.57 -3.50
C GLN A 240 2.93 15.69 -2.72
N ALA A 241 1.62 15.59 -2.46
CA ALA A 241 0.89 16.59 -1.68
C ALA A 241 1.45 16.74 -0.26
N SER A 242 1.91 15.63 0.36
CA SER A 242 2.54 15.68 1.69
C SER A 242 3.91 16.38 1.66
N LEU A 243 4.71 16.12 0.62
CA LEU A 243 6.01 16.77 0.44
C LEU A 243 5.86 18.27 0.19
N ASP A 244 4.91 18.67 -0.65
CA ASP A 244 4.62 20.07 -0.94
C ASP A 244 4.16 20.81 0.33
N ALA A 245 3.28 20.21 1.13
CA ALA A 245 2.85 20.78 2.41
C ALA A 245 4.03 20.99 3.38
N GLN A 246 4.95 20.02 3.49
CA GLN A 246 6.15 20.14 4.31
C GLN A 246 7.08 21.25 3.79
N HIS A 247 7.23 21.36 2.47
CA HIS A 247 8.05 22.42 1.87
C HIS A 247 7.49 23.82 2.16
N HIS A 248 6.18 24.01 2.00
CA HIS A 248 5.53 25.28 2.32
C HIS A 248 5.67 25.63 3.80
N GLN A 249 5.51 24.67 4.69
CA GLN A 249 5.69 24.87 6.13
C GLN A 249 7.14 25.29 6.48
N TYR A 250 8.12 24.68 5.81
CA TYR A 250 9.53 25.06 5.99
C TYR A 250 9.80 26.49 5.48
N LEU A 251 9.29 26.86 4.30
CA LEU A 251 9.47 28.22 3.77
C LEU A 251 8.82 29.29 4.65
N ALA A 252 7.61 29.02 5.16
CA ALA A 252 6.92 29.92 6.10
C ALA A 252 7.74 30.11 7.38
N ALA A 253 8.22 29.03 7.98
CA ALA A 253 9.06 29.10 9.19
C ALA A 253 10.36 29.87 8.95
N LYS A 254 10.98 29.70 7.78
CA LYS A 254 12.18 30.45 7.38
C LYS A 254 11.89 31.94 7.27
N GLN A 255 10.78 32.34 6.60
CA GLN A 255 10.39 33.74 6.45
C GLN A 255 10.10 34.40 7.80
N ASP A 256 9.36 33.74 8.69
CA ASP A 256 9.07 34.21 10.05
C ASP A 256 10.37 34.47 10.81
N MET A 257 11.35 33.58 10.67
CA MET A 257 12.63 33.72 11.34
C MET A 257 13.45 34.88 10.80
N GLU A 258 13.47 35.07 9.47
CA GLU A 258 14.14 36.23 8.86
C GLU A 258 13.52 37.58 9.31
N GLN A 259 12.18 37.60 9.51
CA GLN A 259 11.50 38.79 10.05
C GLN A 259 11.89 39.08 11.50
N VAL A 260 11.93 38.02 12.32
CA VAL A 260 12.36 38.16 13.74
C VAL A 260 13.82 38.60 13.85
N ALA A 261 14.69 38.03 12.99
CA ALA A 261 16.10 38.45 12.97
C ALA A 261 16.27 39.93 12.58
N ARG A 262 15.52 40.41 11.60
CA ARG A 262 15.51 41.82 11.21
C ARG A 262 14.99 42.71 12.35
N ALA A 263 13.85 42.35 12.95
CA ALA A 263 13.29 43.10 14.07
C ALA A 263 14.26 43.17 15.30
N HIS A 264 14.95 42.08 15.58
CA HIS A 264 15.97 42.01 16.62
C HIS A 264 17.16 42.94 16.34
N HIS A 265 17.66 42.91 15.09
CA HIS A 265 18.74 43.79 14.64
C HIS A 265 18.36 45.28 14.76
N ASP A 266 17.15 45.63 14.30
CA ASP A 266 16.65 47.02 14.35
C ASP A 266 16.45 47.51 15.80
N LEU A 267 15.90 46.62 16.66
CA LEU A 267 15.79 46.92 18.10
C LEU A 267 17.14 47.16 18.75
N LYS A 268 18.14 46.32 18.44
CA LYS A 268 19.50 46.49 18.98
C LYS A 268 20.10 47.82 18.56
N HIS A 269 19.97 48.24 17.31
CA HIS A 269 20.46 49.55 16.86
C HIS A 269 19.68 50.71 17.48
N GLN A 270 18.38 50.60 17.69
CA GLN A 270 17.61 51.62 18.39
C GLN A 270 18.04 51.76 19.85
N VAL A 271 18.31 50.65 20.54
CA VAL A 271 18.84 50.68 21.93
C VAL A 271 20.22 51.29 21.99
N GLU A 272 21.11 50.97 21.04
CA GLU A 272 22.46 51.57 20.95
C GLU A 272 22.39 53.07 20.68
N ALA A 273 21.46 53.53 19.81
CA ALA A 273 21.26 54.95 19.55
C ALA A 273 20.73 55.71 20.77
N ILE A 274 19.75 55.16 21.46
CA ILE A 274 19.21 55.75 22.72
C ILE A 274 20.29 55.79 23.80
N ARG A 275 21.13 54.78 23.90
CA ARG A 275 22.25 54.74 24.87
C ARG A 275 23.30 55.83 24.60
N ALA A 276 23.49 56.18 23.31
CA ALA A 276 24.41 57.26 22.92
C ALA A 276 23.93 58.65 23.28
N GLU A 277 22.60 58.85 23.44
CA GLU A 277 21.97 60.12 23.75
C GLU A 277 21.75 60.40 25.27
N LEU A 278 21.91 59.36 26.13
CA LEU A 278 21.62 59.45 27.55
C LEU A 278 22.90 59.52 28.40
N ASP A 279 22.83 60.38 29.49
CA ASP A 279 23.92 60.60 30.48
C ASP A 279 24.33 59.25 31.14
N PRO A 280 25.63 58.92 31.23
CA PRO A 280 26.14 57.57 31.56
C PRO A 280 25.76 57.01 32.94
N GLY A 281 25.28 57.87 33.85
CA GLY A 281 25.17 57.50 35.27
C GLY A 281 23.84 56.87 35.70
N ARG A 282 22.75 57.09 35.03
CA ARG A 282 21.40 56.62 35.41
C ARG A 282 20.76 55.54 34.60
N ALA A 283 21.28 55.31 33.41
CA ALA A 283 20.64 54.42 32.47
C ALA A 283 21.25 52.99 32.41
N ALA A 284 22.44 52.79 32.98
CA ALA A 284 23.21 51.56 32.79
C ALA A 284 22.50 50.28 33.28
N ALA A 285 21.77 50.34 34.39
CA ALA A 285 21.10 49.17 34.95
C ALA A 285 19.84 48.77 34.16
N SER A 286 19.01 49.77 33.75
CA SER A 286 17.79 49.55 32.98
C SER A 286 18.08 49.11 31.53
N PHE A 287 19.21 49.57 30.97
CA PHE A 287 19.65 49.12 29.64
C PHE A 287 20.25 47.73 29.67
N ALA A 288 20.97 47.33 30.74
CA ALA A 288 21.45 45.95 30.91
C ALA A 288 20.29 44.95 31.05
N GLU A 289 19.22 45.33 31.72
CA GLU A 289 18.01 44.52 31.85
C GLU A 289 17.24 44.43 30.50
N LEU A 290 17.17 45.53 29.73
CA LEU A 290 16.58 45.58 28.42
C LEU A 290 17.41 44.78 27.39
N GLU A 291 18.72 44.90 27.39
CA GLU A 291 19.65 44.10 26.58
C GLU A 291 19.51 42.61 26.89
N SER A 292 19.46 42.23 28.16
CA SER A 292 19.21 40.84 28.58
C SER A 292 17.86 40.32 28.12
N SER A 293 16.82 41.16 28.16
CA SER A 293 15.49 40.81 27.66
C SER A 293 15.44 40.65 26.13
N ILE A 294 16.14 41.51 25.39
CA ILE A 294 16.29 41.46 23.94
C ILE A 294 17.09 40.21 23.52
N GLU A 295 18.18 39.89 24.27
CA GLU A 295 18.94 38.67 24.04
C GLU A 295 18.13 37.40 24.31
N GLN A 296 17.27 37.38 25.32
CA GLN A 296 16.34 36.27 25.59
C GLN A 296 15.28 36.11 24.48
N ILE A 297 14.79 37.21 23.88
CA ILE A 297 13.87 37.18 22.74
C ILE A 297 14.59 36.66 21.47
N GLY A 298 15.88 36.92 21.38
CA GLY A 298 16.75 36.56 20.24
C GLY A 298 17.58 35.29 20.42
N GLN A 299 17.27 34.42 21.38
CA GLN A 299 17.99 33.10 21.45
C GLN A 299 17.91 32.37 20.12
N GLN A 300 18.88 32.63 19.27
CA GLN A 300 19.15 31.89 18.07
C GLN A 300 20.14 30.78 18.40
N TYR A 301 19.80 29.57 17.99
CA TYR A 301 20.78 28.48 18.00
C TYR A 301 21.79 28.73 16.88
N HIS A 302 23.06 28.60 17.18
CA HIS A 302 24.18 28.71 16.24
C HIS A 302 24.89 27.36 16.16
N SER A 303 24.28 26.41 15.44
CA SER A 303 24.82 25.07 15.30
C SER A 303 25.86 24.96 14.18
N GLY A 304 26.02 25.99 13.33
CA GLY A 304 26.83 25.94 12.12
C GLY A 304 26.05 25.47 10.87
N ASN A 305 24.72 25.26 10.99
CA ASN A 305 23.83 24.94 9.88
C ASN A 305 22.56 25.76 9.95
N ALA A 306 22.37 26.65 8.97
CA ALA A 306 21.25 27.60 8.97
C ALA A 306 19.85 26.93 9.03
N VAL A 307 19.68 25.75 8.44
CA VAL A 307 18.42 25.00 8.46
C VAL A 307 18.16 24.43 9.84
N LEU A 308 19.19 23.86 10.47
CA LEU A 308 19.10 23.34 11.82
C LEU A 308 18.79 24.46 12.82
N ASP A 309 19.43 25.62 12.68
CA ASP A 309 19.21 26.79 13.53
C ASP A 309 17.75 27.27 13.49
N VAL A 310 17.15 27.31 12.28
CA VAL A 310 15.72 27.61 12.09
C VAL A 310 14.85 26.61 12.83
N ILE A 311 15.13 25.32 12.67
CA ILE A 311 14.35 24.25 13.29
C ILE A 311 14.45 24.32 14.81
N LEU A 312 15.67 24.41 15.36
CA LEU A 312 15.90 24.48 16.81
C LEU A 312 15.21 25.70 17.45
N THR A 313 15.31 26.86 16.80
CA THR A 313 14.67 28.09 17.30
C THR A 313 13.15 27.97 17.26
N THR A 314 12.57 27.48 16.15
CA THR A 314 11.12 27.32 16.00
C THR A 314 10.57 26.31 17.01
N LYS A 315 11.22 25.13 17.12
CA LYS A 315 10.80 24.07 18.04
C LYS A 315 11.08 24.42 19.51
N GLY A 316 12.17 25.12 19.78
CA GLY A 316 12.46 25.65 21.13
C GLY A 316 11.36 26.60 21.62
N ARG A 317 10.90 27.54 20.78
CA ARG A 317 9.75 28.41 21.10
C ARG A 317 8.46 27.61 21.32
N ALA A 318 8.19 26.61 20.48
CA ALA A 318 7.02 25.74 20.64
C ALA A 318 7.09 24.94 21.96
N CYS A 319 8.27 24.51 22.38
CA CYS A 319 8.51 23.85 23.65
C CYS A 319 8.27 24.82 24.81
N ALA A 320 8.83 26.02 24.76
CA ALA A 320 8.65 27.03 25.80
C ALA A 320 7.17 27.40 25.97
N ALA A 321 6.45 27.64 24.89
CA ALA A 321 5.01 27.91 24.88
C ALA A 321 4.17 26.75 25.47
N ALA A 322 4.68 25.51 25.39
CA ALA A 322 4.02 24.32 25.92
C ALA A 322 4.50 23.93 27.34
N GLY A 323 5.38 24.73 27.97
CA GLY A 323 5.98 24.41 29.28
C GLY A 323 6.87 23.16 29.24
N ILE A 324 7.56 22.93 28.12
CA ILE A 324 8.47 21.80 27.92
C ILE A 324 9.91 22.30 28.02
N ASN A 325 10.71 21.66 28.85
CA ASN A 325 12.14 21.95 28.95
C ASN A 325 12.88 21.28 27.77
N PHE A 326 13.40 22.12 26.87
CA PHE A 326 14.10 21.69 25.66
C PHE A 326 15.58 22.01 25.76
N THR A 327 16.44 21.01 25.62
CA THR A 327 17.90 21.16 25.59
C THR A 327 18.42 20.61 24.26
N ALA A 328 19.22 21.39 23.56
CA ALA A 328 19.87 20.97 22.32
C ALA A 328 21.37 21.21 22.36
N VAL A 329 22.16 20.18 22.03
CA VAL A 329 23.59 20.25 21.82
C VAL A 329 23.84 19.69 20.42
N ALA A 330 24.17 20.55 19.45
CA ALA A 330 24.19 20.15 18.07
C ALA A 330 25.36 20.79 17.30
N ASP A 331 26.17 19.97 16.65
CA ASP A 331 27.13 20.38 15.64
C ASP A 331 26.49 20.24 14.25
N GLY A 332 25.89 21.32 13.77
CA GLY A 332 25.15 21.35 12.50
C GLY A 332 26.05 21.25 11.27
N ALA A 333 27.36 21.51 11.40
CA ALA A 333 28.31 21.37 10.31
C ALA A 333 28.36 19.91 9.80
N LEU A 334 28.05 18.94 10.68
CA LEU A 334 27.99 17.52 10.35
C LEU A 334 26.86 17.16 9.36
N LEU A 335 25.88 18.05 9.16
CA LEU A 335 24.79 17.84 8.22
C LEU A 335 25.04 18.47 6.83
N GLY A 336 26.26 18.92 6.55
CA GLY A 336 26.61 19.61 5.30
C GLY A 336 26.36 18.80 4.02
N SER A 337 26.37 17.47 4.10
CA SER A 337 26.04 16.57 2.98
C SER A 337 24.54 16.37 2.73
N MET A 338 23.69 16.79 3.66
CA MET A 338 22.25 16.62 3.57
C MET A 338 21.58 17.82 2.89
N SER A 339 20.54 17.56 2.10
CA SER A 339 19.72 18.63 1.56
C SER A 339 18.94 19.33 2.67
N SER A 340 18.66 20.64 2.51
CA SER A 340 17.87 21.43 3.46
C SER A 340 16.51 20.80 3.76
N MET A 341 15.87 20.22 2.75
CA MET A 341 14.58 19.54 2.86
C MET A 341 14.66 18.27 3.70
N ASP A 342 15.71 17.48 3.52
CA ASP A 342 15.89 16.23 4.25
C ASP A 342 16.22 16.51 5.73
N ILE A 343 17.03 17.54 6.02
CA ILE A 343 17.28 18.02 7.38
C ILE A 343 15.97 18.45 8.04
N ALA A 344 15.16 19.26 7.33
CA ALA A 344 13.87 19.73 7.83
C ALA A 344 12.88 18.58 8.07
N THR A 345 12.83 17.63 7.16
CA THR A 345 11.96 16.46 7.27
C THR A 345 12.37 15.55 8.44
N LEU A 346 13.67 15.26 8.58
CA LEU A 346 14.15 14.35 9.63
C LEU A 346 14.00 14.96 11.02
N LEU A 347 14.56 16.14 11.22
CA LEU A 347 14.57 16.80 12.54
C LEU A 347 13.21 17.40 12.90
N GLY A 348 12.47 17.92 11.90
CA GLY A 348 11.11 18.39 12.08
C GLY A 348 10.20 17.30 12.62
N ASN A 349 10.14 16.15 11.94
CA ASN A 349 9.33 15.02 12.38
C ASN A 349 9.79 14.45 13.74
N ALA A 350 11.09 14.37 13.98
CA ALA A 350 11.62 13.88 15.25
C ALA A 350 11.20 14.76 16.43
N LEU A 351 11.36 16.07 16.29
CA LEU A 351 11.01 17.04 17.34
C LEU A 351 9.49 17.20 17.49
N ASP A 352 8.71 17.14 16.40
CA ASP A 352 7.25 17.20 16.50
C ASP A 352 6.69 15.99 17.26
N ASN A 353 7.20 14.80 16.99
CA ASN A 353 6.85 13.61 17.77
C ASN A 353 7.19 13.74 19.24
N ALA A 354 8.38 14.27 19.57
CA ALA A 354 8.82 14.50 20.92
C ALA A 354 7.94 15.53 21.67
N ILE A 355 7.62 16.65 21.02
CA ILE A 355 6.75 17.71 21.57
C ILE A 355 5.35 17.16 21.81
N GLU A 356 4.79 16.41 20.86
CA GLU A 356 3.46 15.82 21.00
C GLU A 356 3.39 14.83 22.16
N ALA A 357 4.40 13.97 22.30
CA ALA A 357 4.47 13.02 23.41
C ALA A 357 4.63 13.73 24.76
N SER A 358 5.52 14.74 24.87
CA SER A 358 5.76 15.47 26.09
C SER A 358 4.58 16.33 26.54
N ARG A 359 3.75 16.84 25.62
CA ARG A 359 2.51 17.57 25.95
C ARG A 359 1.48 16.72 26.71
N ARG A 360 1.51 15.39 26.56
CA ARG A 360 0.60 14.46 27.24
C ARG A 360 1.05 14.12 28.67
N VAL A 361 2.25 14.50 29.03
CA VAL A 361 2.77 14.28 30.40
C VAL A 361 2.11 15.26 31.35
N ASP A 362 1.43 14.75 32.39
CA ASP A 362 0.69 15.58 33.36
C ASP A 362 1.62 16.43 34.19
N ASP A 363 2.75 15.88 34.65
CA ASP A 363 3.74 16.55 35.48
C ASP A 363 4.65 17.48 34.65
N PRO A 364 4.55 18.82 34.80
CA PRO A 364 5.38 19.77 34.05
C PRO A 364 6.88 19.56 34.23
N ALA A 365 7.30 19.09 35.41
CA ALA A 365 8.73 18.88 35.74
C ALA A 365 9.33 17.73 34.92
N LYS A 366 8.48 16.84 34.41
CA LYS A 366 8.86 15.69 33.57
C LYS A 366 8.72 15.96 32.08
N ARG A 367 8.27 17.13 31.66
CA ARG A 367 8.21 17.53 30.25
C ARG A 367 9.59 17.89 29.74
N LEU A 368 10.36 16.89 29.35
CA LEU A 368 11.77 17.02 28.99
C LEU A 368 11.99 16.51 27.56
N ILE A 369 12.70 17.31 26.74
CA ILE A 369 13.18 16.93 25.43
C ILE A 369 14.66 17.27 25.33
N LYS A 370 15.48 16.32 24.87
CA LYS A 370 16.91 16.51 24.65
C LYS A 370 17.24 16.15 23.21
N LEU A 371 17.98 17.00 22.51
CA LEU A 371 18.54 16.73 21.19
C LEU A 371 20.06 16.77 21.28
N ALA A 372 20.70 15.74 20.76
CA ALA A 372 22.15 15.68 20.59
C ALA A 372 22.49 15.34 19.12
N LEU A 373 23.39 16.12 18.53
CA LEU A 373 23.94 15.88 17.21
C LEU A 373 25.47 15.99 17.29
N PHE A 374 26.14 14.88 17.11
CA PHE A 374 27.59 14.78 17.27
C PHE A 374 28.19 13.69 16.40
N ARG A 375 29.51 13.72 16.23
CA ARG A 375 30.26 12.68 15.54
C ARG A 375 30.75 11.62 16.52
N GLN A 376 30.55 10.35 16.18
CA GLN A 376 31.08 9.20 16.91
C GLN A 376 31.83 8.29 15.95
N GLY A 377 33.14 8.35 15.93
CA GLY A 377 33.96 7.64 14.97
C GLY A 377 33.66 8.08 13.53
N GLN A 378 33.28 7.12 12.71
CA GLN A 378 32.89 7.32 11.30
C GLN A 378 31.40 7.61 11.11
N MET A 379 30.66 7.83 12.20
CA MET A 379 29.21 8.03 12.15
C MET A 379 28.82 9.40 12.71
N VAL A 380 27.85 10.03 12.06
CA VAL A 380 27.10 11.16 12.60
C VAL A 380 25.90 10.59 13.35
N VAL A 381 25.76 10.96 14.60
CA VAL A 381 24.69 10.51 15.49
C VAL A 381 23.74 11.68 15.74
N ILE A 382 22.46 11.48 15.41
CA ILE A 382 21.38 12.39 15.78
C ILE A 382 20.52 11.64 16.79
N ARG A 383 20.42 12.16 18.02
CA ARG A 383 19.64 11.55 19.09
C ARG A 383 18.62 12.53 19.64
N VAL A 384 17.37 12.09 19.70
CA VAL A 384 16.28 12.84 20.31
C VAL A 384 15.67 11.97 21.40
N ASP A 385 15.78 12.45 22.64
CA ASP A 385 15.19 11.81 23.82
C ASP A 385 14.03 12.65 24.31
N ASN A 386 12.89 12.02 24.61
CA ASN A 386 11.79 12.68 25.28
C ASN A 386 11.15 11.81 26.36
N TRP A 387 10.70 12.45 27.44
CA TRP A 387 9.86 11.79 28.42
C TRP A 387 8.43 11.71 27.92
N PHE A 388 7.74 10.54 28.16
CA PHE A 388 6.37 10.31 27.74
C PHE A 388 5.55 9.58 28.85
N ASP A 389 4.23 9.56 28.70
CA ASP A 389 3.27 9.02 29.67
C ASP A 389 3.25 7.47 29.79
N GLY A 390 4.11 6.78 29.05
CA GLY A 390 4.18 5.30 29.01
C GLY A 390 3.17 4.64 28.09
N ARG A 391 2.30 5.40 27.42
CA ARG A 391 1.30 4.85 26.50
C ARG A 391 1.86 4.78 25.09
N LEU A 392 2.10 3.58 24.60
CA LEU A 392 2.53 3.29 23.22
C LEU A 392 1.52 2.37 22.57
N ASN A 393 1.06 2.72 21.39
CA ASN A 393 0.32 1.78 20.56
C ASN A 393 1.28 1.02 19.64
N THR A 394 1.22 -0.30 19.73
CA THR A 394 1.95 -1.20 18.84
C THR A 394 0.96 -2.00 18.00
N ASP A 395 1.33 -2.29 16.75
CA ASP A 395 0.58 -3.24 15.93
C ASP A 395 0.83 -4.69 16.39
N ALA A 396 0.10 -5.65 15.78
CA ALA A 396 0.25 -7.07 16.06
C ALA A 396 1.67 -7.62 15.79
N GLY A 397 2.56 -6.84 15.19
CA GLY A 397 3.97 -7.14 14.93
C GLY A 397 4.95 -6.40 15.85
N GLY A 398 4.47 -5.73 16.93
CA GLY A 398 5.31 -4.97 17.86
C GLY A 398 5.84 -3.64 17.32
N ARG A 399 5.34 -3.13 16.19
CA ARG A 399 5.75 -1.85 15.60
C ARG A 399 4.93 -0.72 16.19
N LEU A 400 5.59 0.42 16.46
CA LEU A 400 4.94 1.63 16.97
C LEU A 400 3.88 2.12 15.97
N THR A 401 2.64 2.30 16.45
CA THR A 401 1.52 2.87 15.70
C THR A 401 1.00 4.14 16.38
N THR A 402 0.36 5.02 15.61
CA THR A 402 -0.18 6.27 16.15
C THR A 402 -1.46 6.07 16.95
N ILE A 403 -1.66 6.91 17.99
CA ILE A 403 -2.86 6.91 18.85
C ILE A 403 -4.01 7.74 18.24
N LYS A 404 -3.78 8.49 17.14
CA LYS A 404 -4.79 9.39 16.58
C LYS A 404 -5.84 8.64 15.75
N PRO A 405 -7.15 9.03 15.86
CA PRO A 405 -8.26 8.39 15.14
C PRO A 405 -8.21 8.62 13.61
N ASP A 406 -7.40 9.59 13.15
CA ASP A 406 -7.25 9.91 11.73
C ASP A 406 -6.09 9.11 11.10
N THR A 407 -6.38 7.84 10.80
CA THR A 407 -5.42 6.84 10.31
C THR A 407 -4.83 7.15 8.94
N VAL A 408 -5.40 8.11 8.19
CA VAL A 408 -4.97 8.45 6.83
C VAL A 408 -3.76 9.40 6.80
N ARG A 409 -3.53 10.20 7.86
CA ARG A 409 -2.46 11.22 7.89
C ARG A 409 -1.32 10.95 8.87
N HIS A 410 -1.40 9.96 9.78
CA HIS A 410 -0.45 9.79 10.87
C HIS A 410 0.11 8.35 10.92
N GLY A 411 1.36 8.22 11.17
CA GLY A 411 2.20 7.00 11.06
C GLY A 411 3.36 7.20 10.08
N TRP A 412 3.39 8.36 9.40
CA TRP A 412 4.41 8.69 8.40
C TRP A 412 5.67 9.29 9.04
N GLY A 413 5.59 9.91 10.23
CA GLY A 413 6.72 10.59 10.86
C GLY A 413 7.95 9.68 11.04
N VAL A 414 7.78 8.56 11.72
CA VAL A 414 8.89 7.59 11.93
C VAL A 414 9.32 6.94 10.63
N LYS A 415 8.38 6.61 9.74
CA LYS A 415 8.69 6.06 8.41
C LYS A 415 9.47 7.05 7.55
N SER A 416 9.11 8.34 7.60
CA SER A 416 9.80 9.41 6.89
C SER A 416 11.21 9.58 7.41
N ILE A 417 11.42 9.56 8.74
CA ILE A 417 12.75 9.59 9.36
C ILE A 417 13.59 8.39 8.88
N GLN A 418 13.03 7.16 8.92
CA GLN A 418 13.72 5.95 8.46
C GLN A 418 14.07 6.01 6.97
N TRP A 419 13.16 6.52 6.15
CA TRP A 419 13.40 6.68 4.71
C TRP A 419 14.51 7.69 4.46
N THR A 420 14.47 8.86 5.12
CA THR A 420 15.52 9.88 5.00
C THR A 420 16.88 9.35 5.47
N ALA A 421 16.94 8.64 6.61
CA ALA A 421 18.18 8.03 7.06
C ALA A 421 18.78 7.05 6.04
N ARG A 422 17.94 6.19 5.45
CA ARG A 422 18.36 5.24 4.41
C ARG A 422 18.85 5.91 3.14
N LYS A 423 18.26 7.04 2.74
CA LYS A 423 18.68 7.83 1.59
C LYS A 423 20.17 8.27 1.71
N TYR A 424 20.63 8.49 2.92
CA TYR A 424 22.02 8.85 3.23
C TYR A 424 22.86 7.66 3.73
N GLY A 425 22.47 6.43 3.41
CA GLY A 425 23.19 5.22 3.77
C GLY A 425 23.17 4.86 5.26
N GLY A 426 22.29 5.51 6.03
CA GLY A 426 22.15 5.35 7.47
C GLY A 426 20.93 4.53 7.90
N GLN A 427 20.69 4.54 9.20
CA GLN A 427 19.53 3.89 9.82
C GLN A 427 18.97 4.71 10.97
N ALA A 428 17.67 4.54 11.26
CA ALA A 428 17.00 5.11 12.40
C ALA A 428 16.43 4.02 13.29
N VAL A 429 16.75 4.08 14.58
CA VAL A 429 16.35 3.11 15.61
C VAL A 429 15.60 3.85 16.71
N THR A 430 14.59 3.21 17.26
CA THR A 430 13.85 3.73 18.41
C THR A 430 14.01 2.76 19.57
N ASP A 431 14.22 3.30 20.77
CA ASP A 431 14.31 2.56 22.03
C ASP A 431 13.40 3.18 23.09
N VAL A 432 12.93 2.37 24.01
CA VAL A 432 12.03 2.78 25.08
C VAL A 432 12.47 2.15 26.38
N ALA A 433 12.87 2.98 27.34
CA ALA A 433 13.26 2.55 28.67
C ALA A 433 12.82 3.59 29.71
N ASP A 434 12.24 3.16 30.81
CA ASP A 434 11.91 3.99 32.00
C ASP A 434 11.18 5.30 31.67
N HIS A 435 10.12 5.24 30.83
CA HIS A 435 9.39 6.41 30.35
C HIS A 435 10.18 7.34 29.40
N TRP A 436 11.38 6.97 29.00
CA TRP A 436 12.11 7.67 27.96
C TRP A 436 11.89 7.02 26.60
N PHE A 437 11.53 7.82 25.63
CA PHE A 437 11.54 7.44 24.21
C PHE A 437 12.78 8.04 23.58
N THR A 438 13.64 7.20 23.05
CA THR A 438 14.89 7.58 22.37
C THR A 438 14.78 7.26 20.89
N LEU A 439 14.92 8.27 20.04
CA LEU A 439 15.13 8.10 18.61
C LEU A 439 16.61 8.35 18.32
N THR A 440 17.29 7.37 17.73
CA THR A 440 18.67 7.50 17.29
C THR A 440 18.76 7.30 15.78
N VAL A 441 19.32 8.28 15.08
CA VAL A 441 19.64 8.21 13.66
C VAL A 441 21.14 8.17 13.50
N LEU A 442 21.63 7.17 12.77
CA LEU A 442 23.06 6.97 12.48
C LEU A 442 23.28 7.18 10.98
N LEU A 443 24.15 8.12 10.63
CA LEU A 443 24.50 8.41 9.24
C LEU A 443 26.01 8.24 9.06
N PRO A 444 26.51 7.71 7.93
CA PRO A 444 27.93 7.70 7.63
C PRO A 444 28.49 9.13 7.52
N SER A 445 29.66 9.38 8.11
CA SER A 445 30.35 10.66 7.93
C SER A 445 30.99 10.71 6.54
N THR A 446 30.63 11.70 5.72
CA THR A 446 31.12 11.84 4.34
C THR A 446 32.58 12.31 4.24
N ASN A 447 33.25 12.60 5.35
CA ASN A 447 34.64 13.07 5.38
C ASN A 447 35.70 11.94 5.47
N ALA A 448 35.46 10.78 4.84
CA ALA A 448 36.44 9.68 4.79
C ALA A 448 37.39 9.73 3.56
N GLN A 449 37.53 10.87 2.88
CA GLN A 449 38.38 10.97 1.67
C GLN A 449 39.49 12.03 1.72
N GLU A 450 39.87 12.57 2.85
CA GLU A 450 41.01 13.52 2.94
C GLU A 450 42.13 13.11 3.92
N ASP A 451 42.28 11.82 4.25
CA ASP A 451 43.46 11.32 4.96
C ASP A 451 43.93 10.00 4.33
N GLU A 452 44.49 10.06 3.10
CA GLU A 452 45.51 9.16 2.55
C GLU A 452 46.56 9.95 1.78
#